data_99ab6eb6138c41cf936b0d94266c0449
#
_entry.id   99ab6eb6138c41cf936b0d94266c0449
#
_cell.length_a   1.000
_cell.length_b   1.000
_cell.length_c   1.000
_cell.angle_alpha   90.00
_cell.angle_beta   90.00
_cell.angle_gamma   90.00
#
_symmetry.space_group_name_H-M   'P 1'
#
loop_
_entity.id
_entity.type
_entity.pdbx_description
1 polymer ?
#
loop_
_entity_poly.entity_id
_entity_poly.type
_entity_poly.pdbx_seq_one_letter_code
_entity_poly.pdbx_strand_id
1 'polypeptide(L)'
;MRKMLLSFRPDVYEKIKSGVKIFEHRRNFPDEPIMAYMYVSSPVKAITGVVYLGKRHCLSDWLEDYKEDSNAVTRIKEYIEKYHYRYAMEIERFQETSQISLDDLRKNVPGFVAPQMYMYLDGTELLEYIESNLKMTDLQVEHSFERIEACQVCVH
;
A
#
# COMPACT_ATOMS: atom_id res chain seq x y z
N MET A 1 14.35 4.26 -7.23
CA MET A 1 13.26 3.63 -6.46
C MET A 1 12.60 2.56 -7.31
N ARG A 2 12.49 1.36 -6.79
CA ARG A 2 11.84 0.29 -7.53
C ARG A 2 10.34 0.48 -7.60
N LYS A 3 9.73 -0.02 -8.66
CA LYS A 3 8.30 0.11 -8.94
C LYS A 3 7.61 -1.24 -8.82
N MET A 4 6.39 -1.21 -8.31
CA MET A 4 5.66 -2.40 -7.94
C MET A 4 4.17 -2.22 -8.24
N LEU A 5 3.46 -3.32 -8.45
CA LEU A 5 1.99 -3.34 -8.47
C LEU A 5 1.52 -4.07 -7.23
N LEU A 6 0.63 -3.43 -6.47
CA LEU A 6 0.02 -3.99 -5.27
C LEU A 6 -1.50 -4.02 -5.43
N SER A 7 -2.12 -5.07 -4.90
CA SER A 7 -3.58 -5.16 -4.81
C SER A 7 -4.07 -4.64 -3.47
N PHE A 8 -5.12 -3.84 -3.49
CA PHE A 8 -5.77 -3.28 -2.32
C PHE A 8 -7.27 -3.55 -2.36
N ARG A 9 -7.86 -3.78 -1.19
CA ARG A 9 -9.32 -3.80 -1.07
C ARG A 9 -9.84 -2.36 -1.16
N PRO A 10 -11.06 -2.14 -1.66
CA PRO A 10 -11.64 -0.79 -1.79
C PRO A 10 -11.67 -0.01 -0.47
N ASP A 11 -12.02 -0.68 0.64
CA ASP A 11 -12.08 -0.03 1.97
C ASP A 11 -10.70 0.46 2.43
N VAL A 12 -9.66 -0.32 2.18
CA VAL A 12 -8.27 0.05 2.52
C VAL A 12 -7.83 1.23 1.65
N TYR A 13 -8.12 1.16 0.34
CA TYR A 13 -7.81 2.26 -0.58
C TYR A 13 -8.43 3.58 -0.11
N GLU A 14 -9.70 3.57 0.28
CA GLU A 14 -10.38 4.78 0.74
C GLU A 14 -9.77 5.34 2.03
N LYS A 15 -9.34 4.49 2.94
CA LYS A 15 -8.67 4.92 4.18
C LYS A 15 -7.29 5.55 3.90
N ILE A 16 -6.57 5.03 2.91
CA ILE A 16 -5.29 5.62 2.49
C ILE A 16 -5.55 6.97 1.84
N LYS A 17 -6.51 7.04 0.93
CA LYS A 17 -6.89 8.27 0.21
C LYS A 17 -7.37 9.37 1.17
N SER A 18 -8.12 9.02 2.20
CA SER A 18 -8.60 9.97 3.21
C SER A 18 -7.54 10.41 4.22
N GLY A 19 -6.37 9.77 4.22
CA GLY A 19 -5.29 10.09 5.14
C GLY A 19 -5.40 9.41 6.50
N VAL A 20 -6.43 8.60 6.73
CA VAL A 20 -6.64 7.90 8.00
C VAL A 20 -5.62 6.79 8.20
N LYS A 21 -5.32 6.04 7.14
CA LYS A 21 -4.35 4.94 7.18
C LYS A 21 -3.01 5.44 6.65
N ILE A 22 -2.00 5.40 7.52
CA ILE A 22 -0.67 5.91 7.21
C ILE A 22 0.40 4.82 7.06
N PHE A 23 0.02 3.55 7.29
CA PHE A 23 0.89 2.40 7.10
C PHE A 23 0.23 1.36 6.24
N GLU A 24 1.01 0.73 5.35
CA GLU A 24 0.63 -0.49 4.63
C GLU A 24 1.18 -1.69 5.38
N HIS A 25 0.33 -2.68 5.65
CA HIS A 25 0.71 -3.87 6.42
C HIS A 25 0.81 -5.08 5.49
N ARG A 26 1.91 -5.81 5.57
CA ARG A 26 2.15 -7.04 4.78
C ARG A 26 2.85 -8.11 5.62
N ARG A 27 2.59 -9.36 5.27
CA ARG A 27 3.32 -10.49 5.87
C ARG A 27 4.74 -10.55 5.33
N ASN A 28 4.90 -10.34 4.03
CA ASN A 28 6.18 -10.33 3.34
C ASN A 28 6.28 -9.05 2.51
N PHE A 29 7.37 -8.35 2.67
CA PHE A 29 7.63 -7.13 1.89
C PHE A 29 9.12 -6.81 1.95
N PRO A 30 9.72 -6.30 0.86
CA PRO A 30 11.15 -5.95 0.86
C PRO A 30 11.43 -4.75 1.76
N ASP A 31 12.66 -4.68 2.27
CA ASP A 31 13.12 -3.56 3.10
C ASP A 31 13.83 -2.52 2.24
N GLU A 32 13.05 -1.86 1.41
CA GLU A 32 13.55 -0.80 0.51
C GLU A 32 12.40 0.15 0.16
N PRO A 33 12.69 1.42 -0.20
CA PRO A 33 11.65 2.32 -0.68
C PRO A 33 11.03 1.81 -1.98
N ILE A 34 9.70 1.87 -2.06
CA ILE A 34 8.94 1.37 -3.21
C ILE A 34 7.91 2.40 -3.66
N MET A 35 7.83 2.61 -4.97
CA MET A 35 6.71 3.28 -5.61
C MET A 35 5.74 2.21 -6.07
N ALA A 36 4.54 2.17 -5.49
CA ALA A 36 3.58 1.12 -5.77
C ALA A 36 2.33 1.67 -6.44
N TYR A 37 2.04 1.15 -7.64
CA TYR A 37 0.76 1.38 -8.29
C TYR A 37 -0.31 0.54 -7.58
N MET A 38 -1.47 1.15 -7.34
CA MET A 38 -2.54 0.55 -6.55
C MET A 38 -3.61 -0.03 -7.46
N TYR A 39 -3.65 -1.36 -7.56
CA TYR A 39 -4.78 -2.05 -8.17
C TYR A 39 -5.84 -2.26 -7.08
N VAL A 40 -7.02 -1.70 -7.28
CA VAL A 40 -8.12 -1.82 -6.32
C VAL A 40 -9.07 -2.92 -6.81
N SER A 41 -9.32 -3.90 -5.96
CA SER A 41 -10.11 -5.08 -6.29
C SER A 41 -11.61 -4.76 -6.46
N SER A 42 -12.39 -5.79 -6.80
CA SER A 42 -13.85 -5.67 -7.00
C SER A 42 -14.51 -4.88 -5.88
N PRO A 43 -15.45 -3.97 -6.18
CA PRO A 43 -16.06 -3.74 -7.50
C PRO A 43 -15.32 -2.77 -8.42
N VAL A 44 -14.26 -2.13 -7.94
CA VAL A 44 -13.52 -1.11 -8.71
C VAL A 44 -12.78 -1.72 -9.90
N LYS A 45 -11.99 -2.76 -9.66
CA LYS A 45 -11.23 -3.48 -10.70
C LYS A 45 -10.41 -2.57 -11.60
N ALA A 46 -9.56 -1.74 -11.00
CA ALA A 46 -8.76 -0.76 -11.74
C ALA A 46 -7.53 -0.33 -10.95
N ILE A 47 -6.49 0.12 -11.66
CA ILE A 47 -5.40 0.89 -11.08
C ILE A 47 -5.93 2.32 -10.91
N THR A 48 -5.86 2.87 -9.70
CA THR A 48 -6.48 4.16 -9.38
C THR A 48 -5.57 5.13 -8.62
N GLY A 49 -4.38 4.71 -8.26
CA GLY A 49 -3.49 5.54 -7.47
C GLY A 49 -2.10 4.98 -7.35
N VAL A 50 -1.25 5.75 -6.68
CA VAL A 50 0.13 5.41 -6.38
C VAL A 50 0.40 5.70 -4.92
N VAL A 51 1.09 4.80 -4.22
CA VAL A 51 1.63 5.05 -2.89
C VAL A 51 3.14 4.98 -2.93
N TYR A 52 3.77 5.88 -2.18
CA TYR A 52 5.22 5.90 -1.99
C TYR A 52 5.49 5.33 -0.61
N LEU A 53 6.03 4.12 -0.55
CA LEU A 53 6.29 3.40 0.67
C LEU A 53 7.73 3.60 1.10
N GLY A 54 7.93 4.04 2.34
CA GLY A 54 9.23 4.31 2.90
C GLY A 54 9.69 3.23 3.87
N LYS A 55 10.07 3.64 5.07
CA LYS A 55 10.65 2.75 6.07
C LYS A 55 9.73 1.60 6.42
N ARG A 56 10.31 0.40 6.49
CA ARG A 56 9.63 -0.81 6.95
C ARG A 56 9.86 -1.01 8.45
N HIS A 57 8.78 -1.18 9.19
CA HIS A 57 8.81 -1.51 10.61
C HIS A 57 8.41 -2.97 10.82
N CYS A 58 8.99 -3.60 11.84
CA CYS A 58 8.56 -4.92 12.29
C CYS A 58 7.50 -4.74 13.39
N LEU A 59 6.34 -5.39 13.24
CA LEU A 59 5.27 -5.28 14.24
C LEU A 59 5.71 -5.80 15.60
N SER A 60 6.58 -6.80 15.64
CA SER A 60 7.14 -7.32 16.89
C SER A 60 7.94 -6.27 17.66
N ASP A 61 8.64 -5.37 16.96
CA ASP A 61 9.36 -4.26 17.60
C ASP A 61 8.39 -3.27 18.21
N TRP A 62 7.25 -3.02 17.57
CA TRP A 62 6.23 -2.13 18.09
C TRP A 62 5.57 -2.64 19.37
N LEU A 63 5.51 -3.96 19.58
CA LEU A 63 5.03 -4.50 20.84
C LEU A 63 5.89 -4.04 22.02
N GLU A 64 7.19 -3.93 21.81
CA GLU A 64 8.10 -3.41 22.82
C GLU A 64 8.04 -1.88 22.92
N ASP A 65 8.05 -1.20 21.76
CA ASP A 65 8.06 0.26 21.70
C ASP A 65 6.82 0.90 22.34
N TYR A 66 5.66 0.25 22.18
CA TYR A 66 4.36 0.76 22.66
C TYR A 66 3.76 -0.07 23.79
N LYS A 67 4.59 -0.80 24.53
CA LYS A 67 4.13 -1.71 25.59
C LYS A 67 3.33 -1.02 26.70
N GLU A 68 3.54 0.28 26.91
CA GLU A 68 2.83 1.06 27.94
C GLU A 68 1.41 1.45 27.49
N ASP A 69 1.08 1.32 26.23
CA ASP A 69 -0.24 1.62 25.67
C ASP A 69 -1.01 0.33 25.40
N SER A 70 -1.95 -0.02 26.30
CA SER A 70 -2.69 -1.27 26.21
C SER A 70 -3.55 -1.38 24.94
N ASN A 71 -4.08 -0.26 24.44
CA ASN A 71 -4.87 -0.26 23.22
C ASN A 71 -4.01 -0.53 22.00
N ALA A 72 -2.82 0.08 21.94
CA ALA A 72 -1.86 -0.17 20.87
C ALA A 72 -1.41 -1.64 20.88
N VAL A 73 -1.06 -2.17 22.04
CA VAL A 73 -0.64 -3.58 22.18
C VAL A 73 -1.74 -4.52 21.68
N THR A 74 -2.99 -4.27 22.04
CA THR A 74 -4.12 -5.10 21.58
C THR A 74 -4.25 -5.09 20.07
N ARG A 75 -4.16 -3.92 19.44
CA ARG A 75 -4.24 -3.81 17.97
C ARG A 75 -3.06 -4.50 17.28
N ILE A 76 -1.84 -4.29 17.80
CA ILE A 76 -0.64 -4.91 17.21
C ILE A 76 -0.73 -6.44 17.28
N LYS A 77 -1.14 -6.99 18.42
CA LYS A 77 -1.32 -8.43 18.57
C LYS A 77 -2.36 -8.99 17.63
N GLU A 78 -3.48 -8.29 17.44
CA GLU A 78 -4.50 -8.69 16.48
C GLU A 78 -3.94 -8.75 15.06
N TYR A 79 -3.16 -7.75 14.66
CA TYR A 79 -2.54 -7.71 13.33
C TYR A 79 -1.57 -8.88 13.14
N ILE A 80 -0.80 -9.22 14.15
CA ILE A 80 0.14 -10.34 14.09
C ILE A 80 -0.59 -11.69 14.10
N GLU A 81 -1.50 -11.89 15.05
CA GLU A 81 -2.10 -13.21 15.31
C GLU A 81 -3.26 -13.53 14.37
N LYS A 82 -4.11 -12.56 14.06
CA LYS A 82 -5.29 -12.77 13.23
C LYS A 82 -4.99 -12.62 11.74
N TYR A 83 -4.26 -11.57 11.37
CA TYR A 83 -3.98 -11.26 9.96
C TYR A 83 -2.62 -11.74 9.49
N HIS A 84 -1.78 -12.22 10.40
CA HIS A 84 -0.43 -12.72 10.10
C HIS A 84 0.50 -11.68 9.47
N TYR A 85 0.27 -10.39 9.74
CA TYR A 85 1.17 -9.34 9.30
C TYR A 85 2.45 -9.34 10.12
N ARG A 86 3.56 -9.06 9.45
CA ARG A 86 4.89 -8.94 10.08
C ARG A 86 5.46 -7.55 9.96
N TYR A 87 5.08 -6.83 8.90
CA TYR A 87 5.67 -5.54 8.55
C TYR A 87 4.63 -4.47 8.34
N ALA A 88 5.03 -3.23 8.66
CA ALA A 88 4.29 -2.02 8.34
C ALA A 88 5.23 -1.07 7.63
N MET A 89 4.83 -0.61 6.44
CA MET A 89 5.59 0.34 5.65
C MET A 89 4.95 1.71 5.77
N GLU A 90 5.78 2.74 6.02
CA GLU A 90 5.32 4.12 6.08
C GLU A 90 4.77 4.55 4.71
N ILE A 91 3.53 5.04 4.67
CA ILE A 91 2.96 5.66 3.47
C ILE A 91 3.39 7.12 3.48
N GLU A 92 4.48 7.43 2.82
CA GLU A 92 5.01 8.80 2.79
C GLU A 92 4.10 9.72 1.98
N ARG A 93 3.53 9.20 0.89
CA ARG A 93 2.64 9.96 0.02
C ARG A 93 1.69 9.03 -0.71
N PHE A 94 0.45 9.47 -0.84
CA PHE A 94 -0.56 8.91 -1.75
C PHE A 94 -0.80 9.92 -2.87
N GLN A 95 -0.87 9.43 -4.11
CA GLN A 95 -1.19 10.21 -5.29
C GLN A 95 -2.37 9.57 -6.02
N GLU A 96 -3.49 10.29 -6.12
CA GLU A 96 -4.62 9.83 -6.95
C GLU A 96 -4.25 9.92 -8.42
N THR A 97 -4.73 8.97 -9.21
CA THR A 97 -4.51 8.92 -10.65
C THR A 97 -5.83 8.73 -11.39
N SER A 98 -5.75 8.88 -12.71
CA SER A 98 -6.81 8.36 -13.58
C SER A 98 -6.89 6.85 -13.41
N GLN A 99 -7.95 6.23 -13.92
CA GLN A 99 -8.15 4.80 -13.80
C GLN A 99 -7.68 4.05 -15.05
N ILE A 100 -7.03 2.90 -14.83
CA ILE A 100 -6.81 1.91 -15.88
C ILE A 100 -7.58 0.66 -15.43
N SER A 101 -8.63 0.33 -16.16
CA SER A 101 -9.51 -0.80 -15.81
C SER A 101 -8.83 -2.14 -16.02
N LEU A 102 -9.31 -3.17 -15.29
CA LEU A 102 -8.88 -4.55 -15.51
C LEU A 102 -9.11 -4.99 -16.96
N ASP A 103 -10.22 -4.57 -17.55
CA ASP A 103 -10.52 -4.90 -18.95
C ASP A 103 -9.47 -4.32 -19.89
N ASP A 104 -9.06 -3.07 -19.69
CA ASP A 104 -8.02 -2.44 -20.50
C ASP A 104 -6.66 -3.11 -20.29
N LEU A 105 -6.34 -3.47 -19.06
CA LEU A 105 -5.12 -4.19 -18.74
C LEU A 105 -5.07 -5.55 -19.46
N ARG A 106 -6.17 -6.28 -19.42
CA ARG A 106 -6.27 -7.59 -20.10
C ARG A 106 -6.17 -7.48 -21.62
N LYS A 107 -6.74 -6.41 -22.18
CA LYS A 107 -6.70 -6.19 -23.65
C LYS A 107 -5.31 -5.80 -24.13
N ASN A 108 -4.59 -5.01 -23.35
CA ASN A 108 -3.35 -4.36 -23.81
C ASN A 108 -2.08 -4.99 -23.26
N VAL A 109 -2.18 -5.78 -22.19
CA VAL A 109 -1.04 -6.47 -21.59
C VAL A 109 -1.32 -7.98 -21.60
N PRO A 110 -0.72 -8.73 -22.54
CA PRO A 110 -0.97 -10.16 -22.66
C PRO A 110 -0.72 -10.91 -21.36
N GLY A 111 -1.70 -11.72 -20.96
CA GLY A 111 -1.57 -12.56 -19.76
C GLY A 111 -1.66 -11.80 -18.43
N PHE A 112 -2.14 -10.56 -18.43
CA PHE A 112 -2.26 -9.82 -17.19
C PHE A 112 -3.15 -10.51 -16.16
N VAL A 113 -2.63 -10.63 -14.94
CA VAL A 113 -3.37 -11.12 -13.76
C VAL A 113 -3.05 -10.19 -12.59
N ALA A 114 -4.09 -9.76 -11.87
CA ALA A 114 -3.91 -8.93 -10.68
C ALA A 114 -3.10 -9.72 -9.64
N PRO A 115 -2.05 -9.12 -9.04
CA PRO A 115 -1.21 -9.82 -8.09
C PRO A 115 -1.96 -10.12 -6.79
N GLN A 116 -1.72 -11.29 -6.20
CA GLN A 116 -2.25 -11.62 -4.88
C GLN A 116 -1.36 -11.05 -3.77
N MET A 117 -0.07 -10.94 -4.01
CA MET A 117 0.91 -10.35 -3.10
C MET A 117 1.41 -9.04 -3.67
N TYR A 118 2.52 -9.08 -4.36
CA TYR A 118 3.06 -7.92 -5.08
C TYR A 118 3.78 -8.40 -6.33
N MET A 119 3.96 -7.47 -7.27
CA MET A 119 4.65 -7.76 -8.51
C MET A 119 5.61 -6.60 -8.81
N TYR A 120 6.89 -6.92 -9.00
CA TYR A 120 7.86 -5.92 -9.48
C TYR A 120 7.58 -5.58 -10.94
N LEU A 121 7.66 -4.31 -11.27
CA LEU A 121 7.32 -3.80 -12.60
C LEU A 121 8.52 -3.35 -13.41
N ASP A 122 9.69 -3.15 -12.78
CA ASP A 122 10.87 -2.64 -13.47
C ASP A 122 11.22 -3.50 -14.69
N GLY A 123 11.36 -2.83 -15.84
CA GLY A 123 11.71 -3.52 -17.08
C GLY A 123 10.60 -4.31 -17.75
N THR A 124 9.34 -4.16 -17.33
CA THR A 124 8.21 -4.91 -17.89
C THR A 124 7.39 -4.08 -18.86
N GLU A 125 6.70 -4.78 -19.80
CA GLU A 125 5.73 -4.15 -20.70
C GLU A 125 4.56 -3.54 -19.93
N LEU A 126 4.19 -4.16 -18.80
CA LEU A 126 3.12 -3.65 -17.95
C LEU A 126 3.46 -2.26 -17.42
N LEU A 127 4.69 -2.04 -16.97
CA LEU A 127 5.12 -0.72 -16.50
C LEU A 127 5.04 0.32 -17.62
N GLU A 128 5.50 -0.03 -18.81
CA GLU A 128 5.44 0.88 -19.96
C GLU A 128 3.99 1.26 -20.28
N TYR A 129 3.08 0.28 -20.25
CA TYR A 129 1.67 0.52 -20.48
C TYR A 129 1.06 1.44 -19.41
N ILE A 130 1.36 1.18 -18.15
CA ILE A 130 0.86 2.00 -17.02
C ILE A 130 1.37 3.43 -17.17
N GLU A 131 2.67 3.63 -17.35
CA GLU A 131 3.28 4.96 -17.46
C GLU A 131 2.76 5.74 -18.67
N SER A 132 2.43 5.06 -19.76
CA SER A 132 1.89 5.70 -20.96
C SER A 132 0.41 6.10 -20.86
N ASN A 133 -0.35 5.47 -19.97
CA ASN A 133 -1.81 5.64 -19.90
C ASN A 133 -2.33 6.22 -18.60
N LEU A 134 -1.52 6.21 -17.53
CA LEU A 134 -1.94 6.71 -16.24
C LEU A 134 -1.60 8.20 -16.11
N LYS A 135 -2.57 9.00 -15.64
CA LYS A 135 -2.37 10.44 -15.41
C LYS A 135 -2.60 10.76 -13.95
N MET A 136 -1.73 11.59 -13.39
CA MET A 136 -1.86 12.07 -12.02
C MET A 136 -2.99 13.11 -11.94
N THR A 137 -3.76 13.07 -10.86
CA THR A 137 -4.71 14.13 -10.52
C THR A 137 -4.08 15.11 -9.53
N ASP A 138 -4.82 16.13 -9.10
CA ASP A 138 -4.32 17.11 -8.12
C ASP A 138 -4.39 16.61 -6.69
N LEU A 139 -5.03 15.47 -6.43
CA LEU A 139 -5.21 14.96 -5.08
C LEU A 139 -3.97 14.20 -4.62
N GLN A 140 -3.29 14.74 -3.62
CA GLN A 140 -2.16 14.12 -2.94
C GLN A 140 -2.36 14.18 -1.44
N VAL A 141 -1.87 13.16 -0.73
CA VAL A 141 -1.87 13.12 0.73
C VAL A 141 -0.46 12.74 1.18
N GLU A 142 0.17 13.60 1.97
CA GLU A 142 1.51 13.37 2.50
C GLU A 142 1.47 13.20 4.00
N HIS A 143 2.39 12.38 4.54
CA HIS A 143 2.51 12.14 5.96
C HIS A 143 3.95 12.33 6.41
N SER A 144 4.12 12.86 7.63
CA SER A 144 5.42 12.95 8.30
C SER A 144 5.54 11.83 9.33
N PHE A 145 6.72 11.21 9.37
CA PHE A 145 7.03 10.14 10.31
C PHE A 145 8.16 10.50 11.26
N GLU A 146 8.38 11.80 11.48
CA GLU A 146 9.34 12.26 12.47
C GLU A 146 9.00 11.74 13.86
N ARG A 147 7.70 11.60 14.14
CA ARG A 147 7.20 11.04 15.39
C ARG A 147 5.98 10.18 15.12
N ILE A 148 6.03 8.91 15.55
CA ILE A 148 4.92 7.96 15.41
C ILE A 148 4.24 7.81 16.77
N GLU A 149 2.97 8.20 16.85
CA GLU A 149 2.18 8.09 18.06
C GLU A 149 1.55 6.68 18.17
N ALA A 150 1.35 6.20 19.39
CA ALA A 150 0.74 4.89 19.64
C ALA A 150 -0.63 4.75 18.96
N CYS A 151 -1.42 5.82 18.89
CA CYS A 151 -2.75 5.80 18.27
C CYS A 151 -2.71 5.64 16.75
N GLN A 152 -1.55 5.78 16.12
CA GLN A 152 -1.37 5.69 14.66
C GLN A 152 -1.00 4.28 14.19
N VAL A 153 -0.56 3.40 15.11
CA VAL A 153 -0.10 2.06 14.72
C VAL A 153 -1.25 1.07 14.66
N CYS A 154 -1.26 0.23 13.62
CA CYS A 154 -2.24 -0.84 13.41
C CYS A 154 -3.70 -0.34 13.50
N VAL A 155 -3.99 0.77 12.85
CA VAL A 155 -5.34 1.35 12.78
C VAL A 155 -6.10 0.70 11.63
N HIS A 156 -7.34 0.27 11.90
CA HIS A 156 -8.23 -0.35 10.91
C HIS A 156 -8.86 0.67 9.98
#